data_573fe7e3d1222fb51d3755657b042762
#
_entry.id   573fe7e3d1222fb51d3755657b042762
#
_cell.length_a   1.000
_cell.length_b   1.000
_cell.length_c   1.000
_cell.angle_alpha   90.00
_cell.angle_beta   90.00
_cell.angle_gamma   90.00
#
_symmetry.space_group_name_H-M   'P 1'
#
loop_
_entity.id
_entity.type
_entity.pdbx_description
1 polymer ?
#
loop_
_entity_poly.entity_id
_entity_poly.type
_entity_poly.pdbx_seq_one_letter_code
_entity_poly.pdbx_strand_id
1 'polypeptide(L)'
;MSIIQTIDQQIAEALSSNTEYNDYRERWEYLFQSYMGGMEYKDGRYLTRYQLETDAEYRARIYSTPLDNHCASVVQVYNSFLFREQPEREFGTLDNSPAVLSFLRDADLDGRSLNSFMKDVATWSSVFGHCWIMVVKPNTGAVTLADEQVLGVRPYLNLMTPLAVTDWRWKRSVTGVYELVYFKYVEEFTPSGQTVKVWTPDTIQTIEVDQKNNRILTDLTEQNGLGYIPAVCAYNLRSSVRGIGVSDITDIADSQRMIYNINSEIEQSIRIDSHPSLVKTPETQAGIGAGSIIQMPDNLDPGLRPYILDYNGAELSAMLAVKQNLVEAIDKMANTGAIRATEARTLSGVAMQTEFQLLNARLSSKADGMELAEEQIFSMFANYMGTEWTGHVEYPGSFNIRDTENNMQTLKTAKETATDPGVYKVIDYEILELLGKEEPAKYLTNTDGLPGAYVPADTPGVPAGENCANCSYYNPFDQGCSKWDETVSPVYWCRAWEGRIEEEIENMREDT
;
A
#
# COMPACT_ATOMS: atom_id res chain seq x y z
N MET A 1 -41.74 -23.09 13.82
CA MET A 1 -41.37 -23.31 15.27
C MET A 1 -39.98 -22.74 15.41
N SER A 2 -39.83 -21.55 16.00
CA SER A 2 -38.52 -21.03 16.37
C SER A 2 -38.03 -21.86 17.57
N ILE A 3 -36.96 -22.59 17.41
CA ILE A 3 -36.29 -23.28 18.51
C ILE A 3 -35.78 -22.17 19.43
N ILE A 4 -36.29 -22.07 20.65
CA ILE A 4 -35.76 -21.17 21.66
C ILE A 4 -34.36 -21.67 22.00
N GLN A 5 -33.33 -20.98 21.50
CA GLN A 5 -31.94 -21.29 21.82
C GLN A 5 -31.68 -20.95 23.30
N THR A 6 -30.88 -21.78 23.95
CA THR A 6 -30.40 -21.46 25.30
C THR A 6 -29.37 -20.33 25.22
N ILE A 7 -29.17 -19.59 26.33
CA ILE A 7 -28.15 -18.52 26.39
C ILE A 7 -26.77 -19.06 26.00
N ASP A 8 -26.40 -20.25 26.45
CA ASP A 8 -25.11 -20.88 26.08
C ASP A 8 -25.00 -21.15 24.57
N GLN A 9 -26.09 -21.50 23.90
CA GLN A 9 -26.11 -21.70 22.44
C GLN A 9 -25.96 -20.36 21.68
N GLN A 10 -26.60 -19.31 22.16
CA GLN A 10 -26.49 -17.97 21.58
C GLN A 10 -25.08 -17.41 21.75
N ILE A 11 -24.43 -17.59 22.89
CA ILE A 11 -23.05 -17.22 23.14
C ILE A 11 -22.11 -18.02 22.22
N ALA A 12 -22.31 -19.34 22.14
CA ALA A 12 -21.51 -20.20 21.28
C ALA A 12 -21.64 -19.82 19.81
N GLU A 13 -22.82 -19.41 19.34
CA GLU A 13 -23.06 -18.96 17.98
C GLU A 13 -22.40 -17.59 17.73
N ALA A 14 -22.53 -16.64 18.66
CA ALA A 14 -21.88 -15.33 18.57
C ALA A 14 -20.35 -15.45 18.50
N LEU A 15 -19.78 -16.37 19.26
CA LEU A 15 -18.33 -16.61 19.32
C LEU A 15 -17.81 -17.59 18.26
N SER A 16 -18.69 -18.25 17.49
CA SER A 16 -18.28 -19.18 16.43
C SER A 16 -17.55 -18.48 15.30
N SER A 17 -16.77 -19.23 14.56
CA SER A 17 -16.11 -18.79 13.34
C SER A 17 -16.33 -19.81 12.23
N ASN A 18 -16.14 -19.41 10.96
CA ASN A 18 -16.19 -20.34 9.85
C ASN A 18 -14.91 -21.21 9.77
N THR A 19 -14.95 -22.25 8.96
CA THR A 19 -13.82 -23.19 8.80
C THR A 19 -12.62 -22.49 8.20
N GLU A 20 -12.84 -21.66 7.18
CA GLU A 20 -11.78 -20.93 6.49
C GLU A 20 -11.04 -19.98 7.44
N TYR A 21 -11.75 -19.27 8.32
CA TYR A 21 -11.14 -18.44 9.35
C TYR A 21 -10.22 -19.27 10.26
N ASN A 22 -10.70 -20.42 10.73
CA ASN A 22 -9.94 -21.27 11.65
C ASN A 22 -8.67 -21.83 10.99
N ASP A 23 -8.77 -22.21 9.70
CA ASP A 23 -7.65 -22.78 8.94
C ASP A 23 -6.54 -21.73 8.66
N TYR A 24 -6.91 -20.45 8.53
CA TYR A 24 -5.96 -19.40 8.18
C TYR A 24 -5.54 -18.50 9.34
N ARG A 25 -6.21 -18.53 10.47
CA ARG A 25 -6.01 -17.63 11.61
C ARG A 25 -4.55 -17.61 12.10
N GLU A 26 -3.99 -18.78 12.39
CA GLU A 26 -2.61 -18.88 12.90
C GLU A 26 -1.60 -18.27 11.90
N ARG A 27 -1.85 -18.47 10.59
CA ARG A 27 -1.03 -17.88 9.55
C ARG A 27 -1.15 -16.37 9.52
N TRP A 28 -2.35 -15.82 9.64
CA TRP A 28 -2.55 -14.37 9.70
C TRP A 28 -1.90 -13.75 10.93
N GLU A 29 -2.00 -14.38 12.10
CA GLU A 29 -1.31 -13.94 13.31
C GLU A 29 0.22 -13.91 13.11
N TYR A 30 0.78 -14.93 12.48
CA TYR A 30 2.20 -14.99 12.14
C TYR A 30 2.63 -13.88 11.17
N LEU A 31 1.85 -13.65 10.10
CA LEU A 31 2.13 -12.60 9.13
C LEU A 31 2.02 -11.20 9.75
N PHE A 32 1.01 -10.98 10.59
CA PHE A 32 0.86 -9.74 11.36
C PHE A 32 2.10 -9.46 12.23
N GLN A 33 2.50 -10.43 13.04
CA GLN A 33 3.66 -10.31 13.91
C GLN A 33 4.95 -10.12 13.10
N SER A 34 5.08 -10.79 11.96
CA SER A 34 6.24 -10.67 11.07
C SER A 34 6.35 -9.27 10.44
N TYR A 35 5.22 -8.64 10.12
CA TYR A 35 5.16 -7.27 9.62
C TYR A 35 5.40 -6.25 10.73
N MET A 36 4.72 -6.38 11.88
CA MET A 36 4.86 -5.45 13.00
C MET A 36 6.27 -5.46 13.58
N GLY A 37 6.90 -6.63 13.64
CA GLY A 37 8.23 -6.77 14.24
C GLY A 37 8.23 -6.47 15.74
N GLY A 38 9.37 -5.98 16.24
CA GLY A 38 9.48 -5.54 17.63
C GLY A 38 9.09 -6.60 18.66
N MET A 39 8.34 -6.19 19.68
CA MET A 39 7.90 -7.08 20.76
C MET A 39 6.84 -8.06 20.30
N GLU A 40 5.93 -7.67 19.41
CA GLU A 40 4.89 -8.52 18.85
C GLU A 40 5.51 -9.77 18.20
N TYR A 41 6.58 -9.60 17.44
CA TYR A 41 7.30 -10.72 16.84
C TYR A 41 8.03 -11.58 17.87
N LYS A 42 8.69 -10.94 18.84
CA LYS A 42 9.46 -11.62 19.90
C LYS A 42 8.56 -12.44 20.80
N ASP A 43 7.36 -11.96 21.11
CA ASP A 43 6.36 -12.67 21.91
C ASP A 43 5.80 -13.91 21.17
N GLY A 44 5.85 -13.93 19.82
CA GLY A 44 5.54 -15.08 19.00
C GLY A 44 6.52 -16.25 19.14
N ARG A 45 7.67 -16.04 19.79
CA ARG A 45 8.69 -17.06 20.10
C ARG A 45 9.20 -17.82 18.87
N TYR A 46 9.46 -17.11 17.80
CA TYR A 46 9.94 -17.68 16.55
C TYR A 46 11.42 -18.09 16.54
N LEU A 47 12.13 -17.87 17.67
CA LEU A 47 13.48 -18.31 17.87
C LEU A 47 13.49 -19.80 18.29
N THR A 48 14.37 -20.59 17.68
CA THR A 48 14.54 -22.00 18.01
C THR A 48 15.21 -22.14 19.37
N ARG A 49 14.60 -22.88 20.28
CA ARG A 49 15.14 -23.13 21.63
C ARG A 49 16.19 -24.23 21.59
N TYR A 50 17.29 -24.05 22.33
CA TYR A 50 18.28 -25.10 22.52
C TYR A 50 17.81 -26.15 23.55
N GLN A 51 18.28 -27.39 23.41
CA GLN A 51 17.79 -28.52 24.24
C GLN A 51 18.03 -28.33 25.75
N LEU A 52 19.14 -27.71 26.12
CA LEU A 52 19.55 -27.53 27.51
C LEU A 52 19.35 -26.10 28.03
N GLU A 53 18.73 -25.25 27.24
CA GLU A 53 18.50 -23.83 27.57
C GLU A 53 17.38 -23.68 28.61
N THR A 54 17.64 -22.97 29.68
CA THR A 54 16.61 -22.63 30.69
C THR A 54 15.62 -21.60 30.14
N ASP A 55 14.44 -21.48 30.76
CA ASP A 55 13.45 -20.46 30.36
C ASP A 55 13.99 -19.04 30.51
N ALA A 56 14.84 -18.77 31.47
CA ALA A 56 15.43 -17.46 31.68
C ALA A 56 16.47 -17.11 30.57
N GLU A 57 17.32 -18.06 30.20
CA GLU A 57 18.29 -17.90 29.12
C GLU A 57 17.59 -17.75 27.77
N TYR A 58 16.58 -18.56 27.49
CA TYR A 58 15.79 -18.47 26.28
C TYR A 58 15.13 -17.09 26.14
N ARG A 59 14.49 -16.57 27.21
CA ARG A 59 13.92 -15.22 27.20
C ARG A 59 14.99 -14.15 26.98
N ALA A 60 16.12 -14.23 27.66
CA ALA A 60 17.21 -13.28 27.48
C ALA A 60 17.70 -13.27 26.03
N ARG A 61 17.82 -14.44 25.40
CA ARG A 61 18.23 -14.59 24.00
C ARG A 61 17.19 -14.03 23.03
N ILE A 62 15.89 -14.28 23.24
CA ILE A 62 14.81 -13.65 22.45
C ILE A 62 14.94 -12.12 22.44
N TYR A 63 15.15 -11.50 23.60
CA TYR A 63 15.21 -10.04 23.71
C TYR A 63 16.53 -9.46 23.18
N SER A 64 17.64 -10.16 23.32
CA SER A 64 18.94 -9.69 22.82
C SER A 64 19.11 -9.84 21.31
N THR A 65 18.45 -10.82 20.69
CA THR A 65 18.58 -11.07 19.25
C THR A 65 17.97 -9.92 18.43
N PRO A 66 18.73 -9.30 17.52
CA PRO A 66 18.20 -8.27 16.63
C PRO A 66 17.28 -8.89 15.56
N LEU A 67 16.21 -8.17 15.23
CA LEU A 67 15.30 -8.53 14.14
C LEU A 67 15.51 -7.58 12.95
N ASP A 68 15.84 -8.14 11.81
CA ASP A 68 15.86 -7.44 10.52
C ASP A 68 14.46 -7.56 9.91
N ASN A 69 13.65 -6.50 9.97
CA ASN A 69 12.27 -6.57 9.51
C ASN A 69 12.16 -6.35 8.00
N HIS A 70 12.39 -7.42 7.24
CA HIS A 70 12.28 -7.43 5.78
C HIS A 70 10.82 -7.38 5.31
N CYS A 71 9.88 -7.96 6.06
CA CYS A 71 8.46 -7.94 5.73
C CYS A 71 7.92 -6.51 5.67
N ALA A 72 8.19 -5.71 6.69
CA ALA A 72 7.78 -4.30 6.70
C ALA A 72 8.46 -3.51 5.59
N SER A 73 9.77 -3.73 5.38
CA SER A 73 10.53 -3.05 4.34
C SER A 73 9.95 -3.29 2.93
N VAL A 74 9.59 -4.53 2.60
CA VAL A 74 9.00 -4.87 1.28
C VAL A 74 7.64 -4.20 1.09
N VAL A 75 6.75 -4.30 2.08
CA VAL A 75 5.42 -3.67 2.01
C VAL A 75 5.52 -2.15 1.89
N GLN A 76 6.46 -1.52 2.62
CA GLN A 76 6.71 -0.07 2.53
C GLN A 76 7.19 0.34 1.13
N VAL A 77 8.05 -0.45 0.50
CA VAL A 77 8.48 -0.20 -0.89
C VAL A 77 7.26 -0.20 -1.81
N TYR A 78 6.42 -1.24 -1.78
CA TYR A 78 5.23 -1.30 -2.64
C TYR A 78 4.30 -0.11 -2.43
N ASN A 79 4.01 0.24 -1.18
CA ASN A 79 3.12 1.37 -0.87
C ASN A 79 3.72 2.72 -1.28
N SER A 80 5.03 2.90 -1.13
CA SER A 80 5.71 4.13 -1.54
C SER A 80 5.64 4.38 -3.04
N PHE A 81 5.65 3.31 -3.84
CA PHE A 81 5.49 3.42 -5.29
C PHE A 81 4.02 3.56 -5.68
N LEU A 82 3.13 2.74 -5.12
CA LEU A 82 1.70 2.71 -5.45
C LEU A 82 1.03 4.07 -5.20
N PHE A 83 1.41 4.76 -4.13
CA PHE A 83 0.87 6.07 -3.75
C PHE A 83 1.85 7.23 -3.98
N ARG A 84 2.78 7.08 -4.89
CA ARG A 84 3.71 8.16 -5.27
C ARG A 84 2.97 9.30 -5.96
N GLU A 85 2.04 8.96 -6.82
CA GLU A 85 1.09 9.86 -7.46
C GLU A 85 -0.30 9.59 -6.88
N GLN A 86 -1.16 10.60 -6.85
CA GLN A 86 -2.52 10.43 -6.35
C GLN A 86 -3.39 9.80 -7.43
N PRO A 87 -4.33 8.90 -7.06
CA PRO A 87 -5.31 8.40 -8.01
C PRO A 87 -6.19 9.52 -8.54
N GLU A 88 -6.52 9.44 -9.82
CA GLU A 88 -7.54 10.30 -10.44
C GLU A 88 -8.93 9.75 -10.13
N ARG A 89 -9.85 10.63 -9.78
CA ARG A 89 -11.21 10.27 -9.35
C ARG A 89 -12.23 11.15 -10.03
N GLU A 90 -13.05 10.53 -10.83
CA GLU A 90 -14.26 11.12 -11.40
C GLU A 90 -15.47 10.69 -10.57
N PHE A 91 -16.16 11.64 -9.95
CA PHE A 91 -17.24 11.30 -9.01
C PHE A 91 -18.60 11.13 -9.69
N GLY A 92 -18.76 11.59 -10.94
CA GLY A 92 -19.99 11.43 -11.73
C GLY A 92 -21.20 12.05 -11.00
N THR A 93 -22.18 11.22 -10.68
CA THR A 93 -23.41 11.69 -9.97
C THR A 93 -23.16 12.26 -8.58
N LEU A 94 -22.00 11.99 -8.00
CA LEU A 94 -21.59 12.50 -6.68
C LEU A 94 -20.78 13.80 -6.76
N ASP A 95 -20.54 14.35 -7.96
CA ASP A 95 -19.80 15.59 -8.13
C ASP A 95 -20.43 16.75 -7.33
N ASN A 96 -19.55 17.58 -6.78
CA ASN A 96 -19.93 18.75 -5.96
C ASN A 96 -20.77 18.43 -4.71
N SER A 97 -20.92 17.16 -4.32
CA SER A 97 -21.60 16.80 -3.08
C SER A 97 -20.76 17.19 -1.85
N PRO A 98 -21.28 18.01 -0.92
CA PRO A 98 -20.58 18.36 0.31
C PRO A 98 -20.21 17.12 1.16
N ALA A 99 -21.04 16.07 1.10
CA ALA A 99 -20.77 14.82 1.79
C ALA A 99 -19.52 14.12 1.25
N VAL A 100 -19.33 14.12 -0.08
CA VAL A 100 -18.13 13.55 -0.73
C VAL A 100 -16.89 14.37 -0.39
N LEU A 101 -16.95 15.69 -0.46
CA LEU A 101 -15.82 16.55 -0.09
C LEU A 101 -15.38 16.33 1.37
N SER A 102 -16.33 16.13 2.28
CA SER A 102 -16.06 15.79 3.68
C SER A 102 -15.50 14.39 3.81
N PHE A 103 -16.02 13.41 3.04
CA PHE A 103 -15.54 12.03 3.00
C PHE A 103 -14.09 11.93 2.48
N LEU A 104 -13.71 12.68 1.47
CA LEU A 104 -12.34 12.70 0.95
C LEU A 104 -11.32 13.21 1.98
N ARG A 105 -11.73 14.16 2.84
CA ARG A 105 -10.88 14.73 3.88
C ARG A 105 -10.79 13.86 5.12
N ASP A 106 -11.87 13.14 5.42
CA ASP A 106 -12.01 12.31 6.60
C ASP A 106 -12.90 11.11 6.26
N ALA A 107 -12.27 10.02 5.84
CA ALA A 107 -12.98 8.84 5.31
C ALA A 107 -13.60 7.96 6.41
N ASP A 108 -13.03 7.95 7.60
CA ASP A 108 -13.35 7.02 8.70
C ASP A 108 -13.93 7.68 9.96
N LEU A 109 -14.11 8.99 9.95
CA LEU A 109 -14.50 9.84 11.10
C LEU A 109 -13.42 9.96 12.19
N ASP A 110 -12.20 9.48 11.93
CA ASP A 110 -11.02 9.62 12.79
C ASP A 110 -10.03 10.68 12.27
N GLY A 111 -10.40 11.42 11.21
CA GLY A 111 -9.61 12.49 10.60
C GLY A 111 -8.63 12.01 9.52
N ARG A 112 -8.71 10.76 9.06
CA ARG A 112 -7.88 10.24 7.97
C ARG A 112 -8.50 10.55 6.61
N SER A 113 -7.71 11.15 5.71
CA SER A 113 -8.15 11.34 4.32
C SER A 113 -8.35 10.00 3.61
N LEU A 114 -9.18 9.97 2.56
CA LEU A 114 -9.39 8.75 1.75
C LEU A 114 -8.06 8.19 1.22
N ASN A 115 -7.14 9.03 0.77
CA ASN A 115 -5.81 8.57 0.32
C ASN A 115 -5.01 7.89 1.43
N SER A 116 -5.05 8.42 2.66
CA SER A 116 -4.40 7.79 3.81
C SER A 116 -5.07 6.46 4.18
N PHE A 117 -6.40 6.43 4.13
CA PHE A 117 -7.17 5.20 4.37
C PHE A 117 -6.84 4.12 3.34
N MET A 118 -6.79 4.46 2.05
CA MET A 118 -6.44 3.50 0.99
C MET A 118 -4.99 3.00 1.08
N LYS A 119 -4.06 3.80 1.62
CA LYS A 119 -2.70 3.32 1.96
C LYS A 119 -2.73 2.23 3.03
N ASP A 120 -3.58 2.38 4.04
CA ASP A 120 -3.75 1.35 5.07
C ASP A 120 -4.41 0.10 4.48
N VAL A 121 -5.39 0.26 3.58
CA VAL A 121 -5.98 -0.86 2.81
C VAL A 121 -4.90 -1.61 2.03
N ALA A 122 -4.03 -0.92 1.30
CA ALA A 122 -2.94 -1.52 0.55
C ALA A 122 -1.92 -2.21 1.46
N THR A 123 -1.61 -1.61 2.63
CA THR A 123 -0.73 -2.20 3.64
C THR A 123 -1.30 -3.52 4.14
N TRP A 124 -2.52 -3.52 4.65
CA TRP A 124 -3.10 -4.70 5.27
C TRP A 124 -3.48 -5.77 4.27
N SER A 125 -3.90 -5.40 3.05
CA SER A 125 -4.08 -6.38 1.99
C SER A 125 -2.75 -7.03 1.58
N SER A 126 -1.64 -6.31 1.53
CA SER A 126 -0.30 -6.86 1.30
C SER A 126 0.12 -7.84 2.41
N VAL A 127 -0.14 -7.49 3.67
CA VAL A 127 0.23 -8.31 4.84
C VAL A 127 -0.61 -9.58 4.93
N PHE A 128 -1.94 -9.48 4.88
CA PHE A 128 -2.84 -10.61 5.08
C PHE A 128 -3.26 -11.31 3.78
N GLY A 129 -3.02 -10.68 2.63
CA GLY A 129 -3.54 -11.11 1.33
C GLY A 129 -4.88 -10.45 0.96
N HIS A 130 -5.63 -9.98 1.94
CA HIS A 130 -6.87 -9.21 1.80
C HIS A 130 -7.19 -8.46 3.08
N CYS A 131 -8.08 -7.48 2.99
CA CYS A 131 -8.74 -6.87 4.13
C CYS A 131 -10.19 -6.56 3.76
N TRP A 132 -10.99 -6.22 4.75
CA TRP A 132 -12.39 -5.91 4.57
C TRP A 132 -12.65 -4.44 4.85
N ILE A 133 -13.49 -3.83 4.04
CA ILE A 133 -13.89 -2.44 4.20
C ILE A 133 -15.41 -2.43 4.30
N MET A 134 -15.94 -1.92 5.42
CA MET A 134 -17.37 -1.68 5.57
C MET A 134 -17.67 -0.22 5.27
N VAL A 135 -18.64 0.02 4.42
CA VAL A 135 -19.23 1.35 4.23
C VAL A 135 -20.45 1.45 5.15
N VAL A 136 -20.35 2.24 6.21
CA VAL A 136 -21.38 2.34 7.23
C VAL A 136 -21.89 3.77 7.32
N LYS A 137 -23.17 3.94 7.56
CA LYS A 137 -23.78 5.24 7.86
C LYS A 137 -24.45 5.21 9.23
N PRO A 138 -24.15 6.17 10.12
CA PRO A 138 -24.79 6.20 11.44
C PRO A 138 -26.31 6.35 11.32
N ASN A 139 -27.04 5.55 12.08
CA ASN A 139 -28.49 5.69 12.21
C ASN A 139 -28.82 6.71 13.30
N THR A 140 -29.09 7.96 12.93
CA THR A 140 -29.39 9.05 13.88
C THR A 140 -30.87 9.31 14.04
N GLY A 141 -31.74 8.50 13.38
CA GLY A 141 -33.18 8.73 13.36
C GLY A 141 -33.63 9.94 12.55
N ALA A 142 -32.71 10.52 11.74
CA ALA A 142 -33.07 11.57 10.78
C ALA A 142 -34.07 11.04 9.75
N VAL A 143 -35.11 11.81 9.46
CA VAL A 143 -36.21 11.39 8.59
C VAL A 143 -35.94 11.76 7.14
N THR A 144 -35.13 12.80 6.89
CA THR A 144 -34.83 13.31 5.55
C THR A 144 -33.32 13.50 5.33
N LEU A 145 -32.90 13.47 4.08
CA LEU A 145 -31.52 13.81 3.68
C LEU A 145 -31.11 15.23 4.11
N ALA A 146 -32.06 16.17 4.17
CA ALA A 146 -31.78 17.52 4.66
C ALA A 146 -31.48 17.52 6.17
N ASP A 147 -32.18 16.71 6.97
CA ASP A 147 -31.88 16.56 8.40
C ASP A 147 -30.52 15.94 8.62
N GLU A 148 -30.16 14.95 7.81
CA GLU A 148 -28.82 14.32 7.85
C GLU A 148 -27.71 15.31 7.50
N GLN A 149 -27.91 16.16 6.49
CA GLN A 149 -26.95 17.22 6.14
C GLN A 149 -26.76 18.22 7.27
N VAL A 150 -27.84 18.64 7.94
CA VAL A 150 -27.77 19.52 9.11
C VAL A 150 -27.01 18.88 10.27
N LEU A 151 -27.19 17.57 10.47
CA LEU A 151 -26.51 16.81 11.50
C LEU A 151 -25.06 16.40 11.10
N GLY A 152 -24.65 16.66 9.85
CA GLY A 152 -23.36 16.25 9.32
C GLY A 152 -23.21 14.74 9.18
N VAL A 153 -24.33 13.99 9.11
CA VAL A 153 -24.33 12.54 8.96
C VAL A 153 -24.00 12.15 7.53
N ARG A 154 -23.00 11.33 7.37
CA ARG A 154 -22.55 10.80 6.08
C ARG A 154 -22.05 9.37 6.22
N PRO A 155 -21.97 8.61 5.13
CA PRO A 155 -21.28 7.33 5.14
C PRO A 155 -19.79 7.52 5.50
N TYR A 156 -19.23 6.52 6.18
CA TYR A 156 -17.81 6.44 6.54
C TYR A 156 -17.31 5.01 6.36
N LEU A 157 -15.99 4.86 6.37
CA LEU A 157 -15.33 3.58 6.17
C LEU A 157 -14.83 3.00 7.50
N ASN A 158 -15.00 1.70 7.64
CA ASN A 158 -14.37 0.92 8.71
C ASN A 158 -13.49 -0.16 8.07
N LEU A 159 -12.18 -0.09 8.34
CA LEU A 159 -11.20 -1.06 7.85
C LEU A 159 -11.04 -2.18 8.87
N MET A 160 -11.21 -3.41 8.40
CA MET A 160 -11.08 -4.61 9.22
C MET A 160 -10.04 -5.57 8.62
N THR A 161 -9.13 -6.02 9.47
CA THR A 161 -8.22 -7.11 9.11
C THR A 161 -8.97 -8.45 9.13
N PRO A 162 -8.45 -9.48 8.45
CA PRO A 162 -9.05 -10.82 8.50
C PRO A 162 -9.16 -11.40 9.90
N LEU A 163 -8.35 -10.95 10.85
CA LEU A 163 -8.42 -11.39 12.25
C LEU A 163 -9.69 -10.94 12.98
N ALA A 164 -10.28 -9.82 12.54
CA ALA A 164 -11.53 -9.32 13.12
C ALA A 164 -12.77 -9.95 12.50
N VAL A 165 -12.70 -10.42 11.25
CA VAL A 165 -13.84 -10.97 10.49
C VAL A 165 -13.88 -12.48 10.66
N THR A 166 -14.83 -12.97 11.47
CA THR A 166 -14.87 -14.39 11.92
C THR A 166 -15.73 -15.30 11.07
N ASP A 167 -16.71 -14.78 10.34
CA ASP A 167 -17.54 -15.57 9.42
C ASP A 167 -18.06 -14.72 8.27
N TRP A 168 -18.02 -15.25 7.06
CA TRP A 168 -18.55 -14.65 5.84
C TRP A 168 -19.10 -15.74 4.94
N ARG A 169 -20.24 -15.47 4.27
CA ARG A 169 -20.90 -16.44 3.39
C ARG A 169 -21.37 -15.77 2.11
N TRP A 170 -20.99 -16.38 1.00
CA TRP A 170 -21.37 -15.93 -0.32
C TRP A 170 -22.45 -16.85 -0.90
N LYS A 171 -23.40 -16.28 -1.60
CA LYS A 171 -24.41 -17.00 -2.36
C LYS A 171 -24.45 -16.46 -3.80
N ARG A 172 -24.63 -17.35 -4.74
CA ARG A 172 -24.83 -16.95 -6.13
C ARG A 172 -26.29 -16.53 -6.32
N SER A 173 -26.51 -15.30 -6.83
CA SER A 173 -27.86 -14.81 -7.17
C SER A 173 -28.41 -15.47 -8.42
N VAL A 174 -29.67 -15.21 -8.74
CA VAL A 174 -30.31 -15.69 -9.99
C VAL A 174 -29.63 -15.15 -11.24
N THR A 175 -29.01 -13.98 -11.16
CA THR A 175 -28.25 -13.35 -12.25
C THR A 175 -26.84 -13.93 -12.41
N GLY A 176 -26.42 -14.82 -11.50
CA GLY A 176 -25.10 -15.43 -11.50
C GLY A 176 -24.04 -14.67 -10.72
N VAL A 177 -24.34 -13.49 -10.21
CA VAL A 177 -23.44 -12.68 -9.37
C VAL A 177 -23.33 -13.30 -7.98
N TYR A 178 -22.12 -13.28 -7.39
CA TYR A 178 -21.95 -13.68 -6.02
C TYR A 178 -22.21 -12.50 -5.07
N GLU A 179 -23.16 -12.68 -4.19
CA GLU A 179 -23.58 -11.73 -3.19
C GLU A 179 -23.16 -12.20 -1.80
N LEU A 180 -22.70 -11.29 -0.96
CA LEU A 180 -22.43 -11.55 0.44
C LEU A 180 -23.76 -11.60 1.18
N VAL A 181 -24.08 -12.75 1.79
CA VAL A 181 -25.37 -12.96 2.48
C VAL A 181 -25.24 -13.06 3.98
N TYR A 182 -24.06 -13.19 4.48
CA TYR A 182 -23.74 -13.22 5.92
C TYR A 182 -22.35 -12.68 6.14
N PHE A 183 -22.20 -11.79 7.13
CA PHE A 183 -20.93 -11.20 7.50
C PHE A 183 -20.88 -10.94 8.99
N LYS A 184 -19.90 -11.54 9.67
CA LYS A 184 -19.74 -11.45 11.12
C LYS A 184 -18.32 -11.00 11.47
N TYR A 185 -18.24 -10.01 12.34
CA TYR A 185 -16.96 -9.51 12.82
C TYR A 185 -17.00 -9.08 14.27
N VAL A 186 -15.84 -9.05 14.90
CA VAL A 186 -15.63 -8.50 16.24
C VAL A 186 -15.40 -6.99 16.10
N GLU A 187 -16.27 -6.19 16.68
CA GLU A 187 -16.17 -4.74 16.64
C GLU A 187 -15.21 -4.22 17.72
N GLU A 188 -15.35 -4.77 18.93
CA GLU A 188 -14.55 -4.33 20.07
C GLU A 188 -14.28 -5.50 21.02
N PHE A 189 -13.05 -5.50 21.57
CA PHE A 189 -12.68 -6.38 22.66
C PHE A 189 -12.81 -5.63 24.00
N THR A 190 -13.62 -6.16 24.91
CA THR A 190 -13.79 -5.63 26.26
C THR A 190 -12.97 -6.46 27.26
N PRO A 191 -12.66 -5.97 28.47
CA PRO A 191 -11.91 -6.72 29.47
C PRO A 191 -12.59 -8.02 29.94
N SER A 192 -13.90 -8.15 29.73
CA SER A 192 -14.71 -9.34 30.10
C SER A 192 -15.17 -10.18 28.91
N GLY A 193 -15.08 -9.66 27.69
CA GLY A 193 -15.58 -10.35 26.51
C GLY A 193 -15.37 -9.58 25.22
N GLN A 194 -16.39 -9.56 24.35
CA GLN A 194 -16.32 -8.88 23.06
C GLN A 194 -17.70 -8.47 22.54
N THR A 195 -17.71 -7.43 21.70
CA THR A 195 -18.88 -7.02 20.92
C THR A 195 -18.76 -7.56 19.51
N VAL A 196 -19.76 -8.30 19.08
CA VAL A 196 -19.84 -8.94 17.77
C VAL A 196 -20.96 -8.30 16.97
N LYS A 197 -20.69 -7.95 15.72
CA LYS A 197 -21.70 -7.53 14.75
C LYS A 197 -21.93 -8.58 13.68
N VAL A 198 -23.19 -8.83 13.40
CA VAL A 198 -23.64 -9.76 12.37
C VAL A 198 -24.52 -9.00 11.38
N TRP A 199 -24.11 -9.00 10.12
CA TRP A 199 -24.84 -8.39 9.02
C TRP A 199 -25.45 -9.46 8.13
N THR A 200 -26.71 -9.24 7.79
CA THR A 200 -27.42 -9.95 6.73
C THR A 200 -28.02 -8.93 5.76
N PRO A 201 -28.55 -9.33 4.60
CA PRO A 201 -29.25 -8.40 3.72
C PRO A 201 -30.44 -7.69 4.39
N ASP A 202 -31.07 -8.33 5.37
CA ASP A 202 -32.28 -7.82 6.03
C ASP A 202 -32.02 -7.17 7.38
N THR A 203 -31.00 -7.62 8.12
CA THR A 203 -30.81 -7.23 9.53
C THR A 203 -29.35 -6.98 9.89
N ILE A 204 -29.15 -6.13 10.89
CA ILE A 204 -27.88 -5.87 11.57
C ILE A 204 -28.08 -6.22 13.04
N GLN A 205 -27.33 -7.19 13.54
CA GLN A 205 -27.39 -7.61 14.93
C GLN A 205 -26.10 -7.25 15.66
N THR A 206 -26.22 -6.60 16.81
CA THR A 206 -25.10 -6.27 17.71
C THR A 206 -25.24 -7.09 18.97
N ILE A 207 -24.27 -7.95 19.27
CA ILE A 207 -24.28 -8.85 20.42
C ILE A 207 -23.04 -8.53 21.27
N GLU A 208 -23.28 -8.11 22.51
CA GLU A 208 -22.21 -7.93 23.49
C GLU A 208 -22.18 -9.15 24.43
N VAL A 209 -21.07 -9.87 24.41
CA VAL A 209 -20.85 -11.11 25.16
C VAL A 209 -19.89 -10.87 26.30
N ASP A 210 -20.31 -11.13 27.53
CA ASP A 210 -19.44 -11.23 28.70
C ASP A 210 -19.01 -12.71 28.89
N GLN A 211 -17.84 -13.04 28.36
CA GLN A 211 -17.31 -14.40 28.40
C GLN A 211 -16.95 -14.85 29.82
N LYS A 212 -16.52 -13.93 30.70
CA LYS A 212 -16.14 -14.25 32.07
C LYS A 212 -17.34 -14.71 32.92
N ASN A 213 -18.51 -14.13 32.69
CA ASN A 213 -19.73 -14.44 33.44
C ASN A 213 -20.73 -15.24 32.61
N ASN A 214 -20.35 -15.70 31.42
CA ASN A 214 -21.16 -16.50 30.50
C ASN A 214 -22.59 -15.91 30.29
N ARG A 215 -22.65 -14.63 29.89
CA ARG A 215 -23.91 -13.92 29.67
C ARG A 215 -23.85 -12.98 28.48
N ILE A 216 -25.00 -12.71 27.90
CA ILE A 216 -25.18 -11.67 26.88
C ILE A 216 -25.59 -10.39 27.61
N LEU A 217 -24.85 -9.31 27.38
CA LEU A 217 -25.12 -7.99 27.94
C LEU A 217 -26.09 -7.21 27.05
N THR A 218 -25.89 -7.30 25.73
CA THR A 218 -26.68 -6.59 24.72
C THR A 218 -26.96 -7.55 23.55
N ASP A 219 -28.19 -7.58 23.09
CA ASP A 219 -28.60 -8.23 21.83
C ASP A 219 -29.60 -7.30 21.15
N LEU A 220 -29.09 -6.47 20.26
CA LEU A 220 -29.86 -5.47 19.51
C LEU A 220 -29.92 -5.84 18.05
N THR A 221 -31.12 -5.94 17.51
CA THR A 221 -31.34 -6.21 16.08
C THR A 221 -32.01 -5.01 15.42
N GLU A 222 -31.39 -4.48 14.38
CA GLU A 222 -31.88 -3.38 13.55
C GLU A 222 -32.15 -3.86 12.13
N GLN A 223 -33.00 -3.15 11.39
CA GLN A 223 -33.25 -3.44 9.99
C GLN A 223 -32.10 -2.90 9.11
N ASN A 224 -31.63 -3.69 8.17
CA ASN A 224 -30.71 -3.25 7.15
C ASN A 224 -31.50 -2.62 5.99
N GLY A 225 -31.51 -1.29 5.93
CA GLY A 225 -32.26 -0.55 4.91
C GLY A 225 -31.70 -0.65 3.50
N LEU A 226 -30.51 -1.23 3.29
CA LEU A 226 -29.87 -1.33 1.98
C LEU A 226 -30.31 -2.57 1.19
N GLY A 227 -30.77 -3.64 1.87
CA GLY A 227 -31.10 -4.92 1.24
C GLY A 227 -29.86 -5.73 0.78
N TYR A 228 -28.66 -5.30 1.12
CA TYR A 228 -27.40 -6.01 0.89
C TYR A 228 -26.38 -5.66 1.98
N ILE A 229 -25.27 -6.40 2.06
CA ILE A 229 -24.22 -6.14 3.06
C ILE A 229 -23.17 -5.21 2.42
N PRO A 230 -22.97 -3.98 2.94
CA PRO A 230 -22.06 -2.99 2.37
C PRO A 230 -20.60 -3.24 2.76
N ALA A 231 -20.09 -4.43 2.44
CA ALA A 231 -18.73 -4.86 2.73
C ALA A 231 -17.97 -5.15 1.44
N VAL A 232 -16.79 -4.56 1.29
CA VAL A 232 -15.85 -4.77 0.19
C VAL A 232 -14.71 -5.65 0.70
N CYS A 233 -14.41 -6.74 -0.02
CA CYS A 233 -13.20 -7.51 0.21
C CYS A 233 -12.09 -6.98 -0.73
N ALA A 234 -11.18 -6.18 -0.18
CA ALA A 234 -10.03 -5.67 -0.91
C ALA A 234 -8.92 -6.73 -0.93
N TYR A 235 -8.67 -7.33 -2.09
CA TYR A 235 -7.67 -8.36 -2.28
C TYR A 235 -6.33 -7.75 -2.70
N ASN A 236 -5.24 -8.27 -2.13
CA ASN A 236 -3.91 -8.08 -2.69
C ASN A 236 -3.76 -8.88 -4.01
N LEU A 237 -3.93 -10.19 -3.89
CA LEU A 237 -4.06 -11.12 -5.00
C LEU A 237 -5.15 -12.14 -4.64
N ARG A 238 -6.05 -12.41 -5.56
CA ARG A 238 -7.14 -13.37 -5.30
C ARG A 238 -6.62 -14.79 -5.25
N SER A 239 -7.02 -15.54 -4.21
CA SER A 239 -6.82 -16.98 -4.16
C SER A 239 -7.97 -17.73 -4.85
N SER A 240 -7.90 -19.07 -4.85
CA SER A 240 -9.02 -19.92 -5.31
C SER A 240 -10.21 -19.91 -4.34
N VAL A 241 -10.01 -19.50 -3.09
CA VAL A 241 -11.04 -19.43 -2.05
C VAL A 241 -11.55 -17.99 -1.95
N ARG A 242 -12.87 -17.81 -2.10
CA ARG A 242 -13.50 -16.49 -2.04
C ARG A 242 -13.45 -15.94 -0.60
N GLY A 243 -13.06 -14.68 -0.44
CA GLY A 243 -12.83 -14.06 0.86
C GLY A 243 -11.44 -14.32 1.44
N ILE A 244 -10.58 -15.05 0.71
CA ILE A 244 -9.18 -15.27 1.06
C ILE A 244 -8.29 -14.75 -0.06
N GLY A 245 -7.30 -13.95 0.27
CA GLY A 245 -6.29 -13.45 -0.64
C GLY A 245 -4.91 -14.05 -0.38
N VAL A 246 -3.97 -13.79 -1.28
CA VAL A 246 -2.57 -14.21 -1.16
C VAL A 246 -1.73 -13.03 -0.68
N SER A 247 -1.04 -13.20 0.43
CA SER A 247 -0.14 -12.20 1.02
C SER A 247 1.16 -12.07 0.21
N ASP A 248 1.70 -10.86 0.17
CA ASP A 248 3.02 -10.60 -0.42
C ASP A 248 4.17 -11.14 0.43
N ILE A 249 3.96 -11.23 1.74
CA ILE A 249 5.02 -11.55 2.69
C ILE A 249 5.00 -12.99 3.19
N THR A 250 4.16 -13.85 2.64
CA THR A 250 4.03 -15.24 3.08
C THR A 250 5.36 -15.98 3.15
N ASP A 251 6.10 -16.02 2.03
CA ASP A 251 7.38 -16.76 1.94
C ASP A 251 8.54 -15.89 2.48
N ILE A 252 8.38 -14.58 2.46
CA ILE A 252 9.33 -13.63 3.04
C ILE A 252 9.38 -13.75 4.55
N ALA A 253 8.24 -13.97 5.23
CA ALA A 253 8.18 -14.14 6.67
C ALA A 253 8.98 -15.37 7.15
N ASP A 254 8.94 -16.48 6.40
CA ASP A 254 9.73 -17.67 6.70
C ASP A 254 11.24 -17.42 6.52
N SER A 255 11.62 -16.71 5.48
CA SER A 255 13.01 -16.28 5.26
C SER A 255 13.48 -15.31 6.36
N GLN A 256 12.64 -14.35 6.76
CA GLN A 256 12.90 -13.45 7.89
C GLN A 256 13.09 -14.23 9.21
N ARG A 257 12.25 -15.23 9.46
CA ARG A 257 12.39 -16.12 10.63
C ARG A 257 13.73 -16.85 10.63
N MET A 258 14.18 -17.33 9.48
CA MET A 258 15.49 -17.96 9.36
C MET A 258 16.62 -16.97 9.64
N ILE A 259 16.55 -15.74 9.08
CA ILE A 259 17.51 -14.68 9.36
C ILE A 259 17.54 -14.34 10.86
N TYR A 260 16.39 -14.26 11.53
CA TYR A 260 16.31 -14.00 12.96
C TYR A 260 17.02 -15.08 13.80
N ASN A 261 16.87 -16.36 13.42
CA ASN A 261 17.59 -17.46 14.06
C ASN A 261 19.11 -17.37 13.82
N ILE A 262 19.53 -17.08 12.58
CA ILE A 262 20.95 -16.87 12.25
C ILE A 262 21.54 -15.70 13.04
N ASN A 263 20.81 -14.58 13.17
CA ASN A 263 21.25 -13.44 13.99
C ASN A 263 21.49 -13.82 15.45
N SER A 264 20.66 -14.74 15.99
CA SER A 264 20.88 -15.28 17.33
C SER A 264 22.17 -16.08 17.45
N GLU A 265 22.47 -16.95 16.46
CA GLU A 265 23.71 -17.72 16.44
C GLU A 265 24.94 -16.82 16.29
N ILE A 266 24.85 -15.81 15.41
CA ILE A 266 25.91 -14.80 15.25
C ILE A 266 26.17 -14.06 16.57
N GLU A 267 25.12 -13.62 17.26
CA GLU A 267 25.23 -12.90 18.53
C GLU A 267 25.87 -13.79 19.61
N GLN A 268 25.48 -15.07 19.70
CA GLN A 268 26.08 -16.02 20.61
C GLN A 268 27.56 -16.28 20.28
N SER A 269 27.89 -16.47 19.02
CA SER A 269 29.29 -16.69 18.56
C SER A 269 30.16 -15.47 18.93
N ILE A 270 29.68 -14.25 18.67
CA ILE A 270 30.41 -13.03 19.02
C ILE A 270 30.64 -12.94 20.53
N ARG A 271 29.67 -13.30 21.36
CA ARG A 271 29.83 -13.32 22.82
C ARG A 271 30.89 -14.30 23.29
N ILE A 272 30.90 -15.50 22.71
CA ILE A 272 31.89 -16.54 23.06
C ILE A 272 33.27 -16.08 22.61
N ASP A 273 33.42 -15.59 21.39
CA ASP A 273 34.70 -15.11 20.86
C ASP A 273 35.24 -13.87 21.63
N SER A 274 34.34 -12.98 22.05
CA SER A 274 34.71 -11.78 22.80
C SER A 274 35.09 -12.07 24.25
N HIS A 275 34.62 -13.19 24.79
CA HIS A 275 34.91 -13.62 26.17
C HIS A 275 35.41 -15.07 26.19
N PRO A 276 36.60 -15.33 25.61
CA PRO A 276 37.14 -16.69 25.48
C PRO A 276 37.34 -17.35 26.83
N SER A 277 36.95 -18.61 26.92
CA SER A 277 37.10 -19.38 28.17
C SER A 277 38.52 -19.84 28.35
N LEU A 278 39.08 -19.57 29.53
CA LEU A 278 40.40 -20.11 29.95
C LEU A 278 40.21 -21.51 30.54
N VAL A 279 40.78 -22.50 29.89
CA VAL A 279 40.85 -23.88 30.42
C VAL A 279 42.12 -24.02 31.24
N LYS A 280 41.95 -24.42 32.49
CA LYS A 280 43.08 -24.63 33.43
C LYS A 280 42.83 -25.82 34.36
N THR A 281 43.90 -26.37 34.92
CA THR A 281 43.80 -27.35 36.03
C THR A 281 43.42 -26.63 37.34
N PRO A 282 42.83 -27.35 38.32
CA PRO A 282 42.51 -26.78 39.62
C PRO A 282 43.71 -26.16 40.34
N GLU A 283 44.90 -26.68 40.11
CA GLU A 283 46.16 -26.26 40.75
C GLU A 283 46.74 -24.99 40.11
N THR A 284 46.32 -24.65 38.88
CA THR A 284 46.81 -23.45 38.21
C THR A 284 46.06 -22.21 38.69
N GLN A 285 46.76 -21.20 39.22
CA GLN A 285 46.18 -19.93 39.58
C GLN A 285 46.27 -18.98 38.40
N ALA A 286 45.12 -18.61 37.85
CA ALA A 286 45.06 -17.67 36.75
C ALA A 286 43.99 -16.62 37.02
N GLY A 287 44.34 -15.34 36.83
CA GLY A 287 43.43 -14.23 36.72
C GLY A 287 42.97 -14.02 35.27
N ILE A 288 41.78 -13.47 35.04
CA ILE A 288 41.29 -13.07 33.72
C ILE A 288 41.42 -11.57 33.61
N GLY A 289 42.16 -11.08 32.61
CA GLY A 289 42.33 -9.66 32.32
C GLY A 289 43.65 -9.33 31.65
N ALA A 290 43.77 -8.17 31.03
CA ALA A 290 44.98 -7.71 30.38
C ALA A 290 46.09 -7.54 31.45
N GLY A 291 47.24 -8.21 31.25
CA GLY A 291 48.37 -8.19 32.18
C GLY A 291 48.23 -9.12 33.39
N SER A 292 47.25 -10.02 33.46
CA SER A 292 47.13 -11.02 34.51
C SER A 292 48.27 -12.05 34.40
N ILE A 293 48.83 -12.43 35.56
CA ILE A 293 49.90 -13.44 35.66
C ILE A 293 49.26 -14.80 35.88
N ILE A 294 49.65 -15.78 35.07
CA ILE A 294 49.26 -17.17 35.24
C ILE A 294 50.38 -17.91 35.98
N GLN A 295 50.08 -18.37 37.20
CA GLN A 295 51.01 -19.21 37.97
C GLN A 295 50.68 -20.66 37.77
N MET A 296 51.67 -21.44 37.40
CA MET A 296 51.59 -22.90 37.16
C MET A 296 52.52 -23.65 38.07
N PRO A 297 52.21 -24.90 38.47
CA PRO A 297 53.13 -25.78 39.13
C PRO A 297 54.38 -26.08 38.26
N ASP A 298 55.54 -26.13 38.85
CA ASP A 298 56.82 -26.33 38.13
C ASP A 298 56.88 -27.64 37.34
N ASN A 299 56.14 -28.67 37.75
CA ASN A 299 56.09 -30.00 37.13
C ASN A 299 54.81 -30.30 36.33
N LEU A 300 54.11 -29.28 35.83
CA LEU A 300 52.93 -29.51 35.06
C LEU A 300 53.22 -30.15 33.69
N ASP A 301 52.54 -31.24 33.38
CA ASP A 301 52.63 -31.89 32.06
C ASP A 301 52.31 -30.84 30.95
N PRO A 302 53.09 -30.79 29.87
CA PRO A 302 52.86 -29.87 28.77
C PRO A 302 51.42 -29.93 28.20
N GLY A 303 50.76 -31.10 28.26
CA GLY A 303 49.36 -31.29 27.83
C GLY A 303 48.33 -30.68 28.78
N LEU A 304 48.70 -30.30 30.01
CA LEU A 304 47.83 -29.72 31.01
C LEU A 304 48.02 -28.20 31.18
N ARG A 305 48.84 -27.59 30.33
CA ARG A 305 49.02 -26.12 30.35
C ARG A 305 47.73 -25.40 30.09
N PRO A 306 47.49 -24.26 30.77
CA PRO A 306 46.34 -23.41 30.49
C PRO A 306 46.32 -23.01 29.02
N TYR A 307 45.14 -23.06 28.40
CA TYR A 307 44.92 -22.60 27.04
C TYR A 307 43.61 -21.85 26.97
N ILE A 308 43.56 -20.93 26.05
CA ILE A 308 42.28 -20.23 25.71
C ILE A 308 41.55 -21.11 24.72
N LEU A 309 40.30 -21.40 25.03
CA LEU A 309 39.40 -22.05 24.06
C LEU A 309 39.06 -20.98 23.02
N ASP A 310 39.76 -21.07 21.88
CA ASP A 310 39.58 -20.15 20.77
C ASP A 310 38.68 -20.77 19.74
N TYR A 311 37.74 -19.99 19.26
CA TYR A 311 36.82 -20.41 18.19
C TYR A 311 37.34 -19.90 16.83
N ASN A 312 37.28 -20.74 15.85
CA ASN A 312 37.70 -20.37 14.50
C ASN A 312 36.60 -19.53 13.84
N GLY A 313 36.86 -18.26 13.55
CA GLY A 313 35.90 -17.33 12.93
C GLY A 313 35.37 -17.70 11.54
N ALA A 314 35.75 -18.87 11.01
CA ALA A 314 35.22 -19.41 9.74
C ALA A 314 33.72 -19.69 9.80
N GLU A 315 33.20 -20.12 10.96
CA GLU A 315 31.76 -20.38 11.16
C GLU A 315 30.95 -19.08 11.08
N LEU A 316 31.45 -18.01 11.68
CA LEU A 316 30.84 -16.68 11.62
C LEU A 316 30.75 -16.17 10.17
N SER A 317 31.82 -16.34 9.40
CA SER A 317 31.85 -15.96 7.98
C SER A 317 30.83 -16.76 7.15
N ALA A 318 30.66 -18.05 7.44
CA ALA A 318 29.68 -18.91 6.78
C ALA A 318 28.23 -18.46 7.13
N MET A 319 27.94 -18.16 8.39
CA MET A 319 26.63 -17.64 8.83
C MET A 319 26.29 -16.31 8.15
N LEU A 320 27.25 -15.40 8.06
CA LEU A 320 27.07 -14.12 7.35
C LEU A 320 26.78 -14.32 5.86
N ALA A 321 27.48 -15.25 5.20
CA ALA A 321 27.23 -15.59 3.80
C ALA A 321 25.81 -16.17 3.59
N VAL A 322 25.34 -17.07 4.48
CA VAL A 322 23.99 -17.63 4.41
C VAL A 322 22.95 -16.53 4.63
N LYS A 323 23.16 -15.64 5.62
CA LYS A 323 22.30 -14.49 5.85
C LYS A 323 22.18 -13.62 4.60
N GLN A 324 23.30 -13.29 3.96
CA GLN A 324 23.32 -12.49 2.73
C GLN A 324 22.52 -13.17 1.60
N ASN A 325 22.70 -14.47 1.40
CA ASN A 325 21.95 -15.23 0.40
C ASN A 325 20.44 -15.21 0.67
N LEU A 326 20.01 -15.25 1.94
CA LEU A 326 18.59 -15.14 2.31
C LEU A 326 18.02 -13.76 2.04
N VAL A 327 18.78 -12.69 2.31
CA VAL A 327 18.37 -11.31 1.96
C VAL A 327 18.21 -11.19 0.46
N GLU A 328 19.14 -11.72 -0.34
CA GLU A 328 19.03 -11.73 -1.80
C GLU A 328 17.84 -12.54 -2.31
N ALA A 329 17.52 -13.66 -1.65
CA ALA A 329 16.34 -14.44 -1.98
C ALA A 329 15.04 -13.66 -1.68
N ILE A 330 14.97 -12.95 -0.56
CA ILE A 330 13.86 -12.06 -0.24
C ILE A 330 13.70 -10.99 -1.33
N ASP A 331 14.78 -10.34 -1.72
CA ASP A 331 14.75 -9.28 -2.73
C ASP A 331 14.29 -9.79 -4.10
N LYS A 332 14.68 -11.02 -4.47
CA LYS A 332 14.18 -11.68 -5.69
C LYS A 332 12.70 -12.04 -5.61
N MET A 333 12.23 -12.59 -4.49
CA MET A 333 10.81 -12.92 -4.29
C MET A 333 9.93 -11.66 -4.32
N ALA A 334 10.42 -10.56 -3.76
CA ALA A 334 9.72 -9.29 -3.70
C ALA A 334 9.86 -8.44 -4.98
N ASN A 335 10.75 -8.78 -5.90
CA ASN A 335 11.15 -7.93 -7.04
C ASN A 335 11.66 -6.54 -6.61
N THR A 336 12.35 -6.47 -5.47
CA THR A 336 12.83 -5.21 -4.87
C THR A 336 14.35 -5.09 -4.86
N GLY A 337 15.06 -6.00 -5.53
CA GLY A 337 16.52 -6.08 -5.51
C GLY A 337 17.21 -4.79 -5.97
N ALA A 338 16.68 -4.15 -7.02
CA ALA A 338 17.22 -2.91 -7.54
C ALA A 338 17.10 -1.71 -6.56
N ILE A 339 16.13 -1.78 -5.61
CA ILE A 339 15.81 -0.66 -4.70
C ILE A 339 16.46 -0.88 -3.33
N ARG A 340 16.46 -2.13 -2.84
CA ARG A 340 16.90 -2.48 -1.48
C ARG A 340 18.36 -2.90 -1.38
N ALA A 341 19.06 -3.10 -2.54
CA ALA A 341 20.46 -3.44 -2.53
C ALA A 341 21.30 -2.33 -1.87
N THR A 342 22.00 -2.67 -0.79
CA THR A 342 22.83 -1.72 -0.01
C THR A 342 24.18 -1.48 -0.68
N GLU A 343 24.64 -2.41 -1.51
CA GLU A 343 25.86 -2.26 -2.29
C GLU A 343 25.52 -1.87 -3.73
N ALA A 344 26.31 -0.96 -4.29
CA ALA A 344 26.23 -0.63 -5.70
C ALA A 344 26.57 -1.89 -6.52
N ARG A 345 25.56 -2.74 -6.75
CA ARG A 345 25.70 -3.83 -7.70
C ARG A 345 25.97 -3.21 -9.06
N THR A 346 27.06 -3.59 -9.69
CA THR A 346 27.34 -3.31 -11.10
C THR A 346 26.39 -4.13 -11.99
N LEU A 347 25.08 -3.98 -11.77
CA LEU A 347 24.09 -4.49 -12.70
C LEU A 347 24.21 -3.66 -13.98
N SER A 348 24.22 -4.33 -15.13
CA SER A 348 24.09 -3.61 -16.40
C SER A 348 22.75 -2.84 -16.37
N GLY A 349 22.70 -1.65 -16.99
CA GLY A 349 21.46 -0.87 -17.07
C GLY A 349 20.24 -1.70 -17.54
N VAL A 350 20.46 -2.66 -18.44
CA VAL A 350 19.42 -3.59 -18.93
C VAL A 350 18.91 -4.53 -17.83
N ALA A 351 19.78 -5.06 -16.97
CA ALA A 351 19.36 -5.94 -15.87
C ALA A 351 18.54 -5.18 -14.82
N MET A 352 18.97 -3.97 -14.47
CA MET A 352 18.23 -3.09 -13.57
C MET A 352 16.85 -2.71 -14.15
N GLN A 353 16.78 -2.39 -15.45
CA GLN A 353 15.54 -2.10 -16.14
C GLN A 353 14.56 -3.29 -16.12
N THR A 354 15.08 -4.53 -16.27
CA THR A 354 14.24 -5.74 -16.20
C THR A 354 13.67 -5.95 -14.80
N GLU A 355 14.45 -5.74 -13.73
CA GLU A 355 13.95 -5.83 -12.35
C GLU A 355 12.86 -4.79 -12.07
N PHE A 356 13.02 -3.56 -12.56
CA PHE A 356 11.99 -2.53 -12.46
C PHE A 356 10.72 -2.87 -13.25
N GLN A 357 10.82 -3.52 -14.41
CA GLN A 357 9.64 -3.97 -15.16
C GLN A 357 8.84 -5.02 -14.38
N LEU A 358 9.50 -5.96 -13.70
CA LEU A 358 8.82 -6.97 -12.87
C LEU A 358 8.11 -6.31 -11.66
N LEU A 359 8.76 -5.36 -11.00
CA LEU A 359 8.15 -4.60 -9.93
C LEU A 359 6.96 -3.79 -10.43
N ASN A 360 7.11 -3.10 -11.57
CA ASN A 360 6.05 -2.31 -12.18
C ASN A 360 4.82 -3.17 -12.51
N ALA A 361 5.00 -4.35 -13.09
CA ALA A 361 3.91 -5.27 -13.39
C ALA A 361 3.16 -5.72 -12.12
N ARG A 362 3.90 -5.95 -11.02
CA ARG A 362 3.28 -6.29 -9.72
C ARG A 362 2.49 -5.12 -9.13
N LEU A 363 3.03 -3.90 -9.21
CA LEU A 363 2.36 -2.69 -8.73
C LEU A 363 1.12 -2.35 -9.57
N SER A 364 1.17 -2.53 -10.89
CA SER A 364 -0.01 -2.35 -11.76
C SER A 364 -1.15 -3.30 -11.36
N SER A 365 -0.86 -4.57 -11.14
CA SER A 365 -1.89 -5.52 -10.66
C SER A 365 -2.47 -5.15 -9.29
N LYS A 366 -1.67 -4.51 -8.41
CA LYS A 366 -2.19 -3.97 -7.13
C LYS A 366 -3.06 -2.74 -7.34
N ALA A 367 -2.67 -1.85 -8.25
CA ALA A 367 -3.45 -0.69 -8.64
C ALA A 367 -4.84 -1.09 -9.12
N ASP A 368 -4.94 -2.05 -10.04
CA ASP A 368 -6.23 -2.61 -10.52
C ASP A 368 -7.11 -3.13 -9.36
N GLY A 369 -6.48 -3.75 -8.35
CA GLY A 369 -7.18 -4.22 -7.14
C GLY A 369 -7.70 -3.09 -6.26
N MET A 370 -6.93 -2.00 -6.13
CA MET A 370 -7.33 -0.81 -5.38
C MET A 370 -8.43 -0.02 -6.10
N GLU A 371 -8.33 0.15 -7.42
CA GLU A 371 -9.38 0.74 -8.25
C GLU A 371 -10.71 0.05 -8.03
N LEU A 372 -10.75 -1.27 -8.22
CA LEU A 372 -11.95 -2.06 -8.04
C LEU A 372 -12.54 -1.92 -6.63
N ALA A 373 -11.70 -1.89 -5.59
CA ALA A 373 -12.15 -1.74 -4.21
C ALA A 373 -12.73 -0.35 -3.98
N GLU A 374 -12.09 0.69 -4.48
CA GLU A 374 -12.52 2.07 -4.32
C GLU A 374 -13.79 2.38 -5.13
N GLU A 375 -13.94 1.85 -6.34
CA GLU A 375 -15.16 1.94 -7.12
C GLU A 375 -16.35 1.28 -6.40
N GLN A 376 -16.15 0.13 -5.77
CA GLN A 376 -17.18 -0.51 -4.95
C GLN A 376 -17.56 0.35 -3.74
N ILE A 377 -16.59 1.01 -3.10
CA ILE A 377 -16.84 1.94 -1.99
C ILE A 377 -17.71 3.12 -2.47
N PHE A 378 -17.37 3.76 -3.59
CA PHE A 378 -18.17 4.87 -4.11
C PHE A 378 -19.55 4.44 -4.56
N SER A 379 -19.71 3.26 -5.14
CA SER A 379 -21.00 2.69 -5.47
C SER A 379 -21.87 2.52 -4.22
N MET A 380 -21.32 1.96 -3.15
CA MET A 380 -22.04 1.81 -1.87
C MET A 380 -22.33 3.17 -1.20
N PHE A 381 -21.39 4.09 -1.28
CA PHE A 381 -21.58 5.46 -0.79
C PHE A 381 -22.76 6.16 -1.51
N ALA A 382 -22.82 6.05 -2.84
CA ALA A 382 -23.89 6.61 -3.64
C ALA A 382 -25.26 6.00 -3.29
N ASN A 383 -25.31 4.68 -3.05
CA ASN A 383 -26.53 4.01 -2.63
C ASN A 383 -27.06 4.58 -1.28
N TYR A 384 -26.17 4.86 -0.33
CA TYR A 384 -26.58 5.54 0.91
C TYR A 384 -27.09 6.97 0.69
N MET A 385 -26.65 7.63 -0.39
CA MET A 385 -27.13 8.95 -0.79
C MET A 385 -28.37 8.89 -1.69
N GLY A 386 -28.90 7.69 -1.97
CA GLY A 386 -30.08 7.48 -2.80
C GLY A 386 -29.85 7.73 -4.29
N THR A 387 -28.63 7.59 -4.78
CA THR A 387 -28.23 7.78 -6.19
C THR A 387 -27.39 6.60 -6.65
N GLU A 388 -27.27 6.43 -7.98
CA GLU A 388 -26.37 5.45 -8.60
C GLU A 388 -25.07 6.16 -8.97
N TRP A 389 -23.93 5.54 -8.65
CA TRP A 389 -22.62 6.09 -9.00
C TRP A 389 -22.27 5.84 -10.47
N THR A 390 -21.81 6.88 -11.15
CA THR A 390 -21.43 6.84 -12.58
C THR A 390 -20.01 7.32 -12.82
N GLY A 391 -19.21 7.45 -11.75
CA GLY A 391 -17.83 7.89 -11.83
C GLY A 391 -16.86 6.78 -12.19
N HIS A 392 -15.58 7.09 -12.08
CA HIS A 392 -14.46 6.18 -12.31
C HIS A 392 -13.30 6.52 -11.39
N VAL A 393 -12.46 5.54 -11.06
CA VAL A 393 -11.24 5.71 -10.29
C VAL A 393 -10.09 5.11 -11.09
N GLU A 394 -9.03 5.87 -11.31
CA GLU A 394 -7.84 5.43 -12.02
C GLU A 394 -6.59 5.63 -11.15
N TYR A 395 -5.91 4.56 -10.83
CA TYR A 395 -4.60 4.58 -10.19
C TYR A 395 -3.50 4.67 -11.25
N PRO A 396 -2.29 5.16 -10.90
CA PRO A 396 -1.21 5.24 -11.87
C PRO A 396 -0.92 3.89 -12.54
N GLY A 397 -0.96 3.83 -13.86
CA GLY A 397 -0.69 2.61 -14.64
C GLY A 397 0.80 2.29 -14.79
N SER A 398 1.69 3.23 -14.46
CA SER A 398 3.14 3.07 -14.57
C SER A 398 3.85 3.64 -13.35
N PHE A 399 4.69 2.81 -12.73
CA PHE A 399 5.46 3.13 -11.52
C PHE A 399 6.96 3.25 -11.80
N ASN A 400 7.33 3.51 -13.07
CA ASN A 400 8.71 3.65 -13.46
C ASN A 400 9.38 4.82 -12.72
N ILE A 401 10.57 4.58 -12.18
CA ILE A 401 11.43 5.66 -11.73
C ILE A 401 11.88 6.37 -13.02
N ARG A 402 11.29 7.54 -13.28
CA ARG A 402 11.77 8.39 -14.38
C ARG A 402 13.16 8.85 -13.98
N ASP A 403 14.18 8.22 -14.54
CA ASP A 403 15.52 8.77 -14.58
C ASP A 403 15.48 9.90 -15.62
N THR A 404 15.01 11.07 -15.16
CA THR A 404 14.80 12.24 -16.02
C THR A 404 16.08 12.64 -16.73
N GLU A 405 17.24 12.43 -16.09
CA GLU A 405 18.54 12.76 -16.67
C GLU A 405 18.93 11.79 -17.79
N ASN A 406 18.75 10.49 -17.57
CA ASN A 406 19.06 9.46 -18.57
C ASN A 406 18.05 9.48 -19.73
N ASN A 407 16.76 9.68 -19.44
CA ASN A 407 15.73 9.85 -20.46
C ASN A 407 16.00 11.10 -21.31
N MET A 408 16.36 12.21 -20.67
CA MET A 408 16.74 13.45 -21.36
C MET A 408 17.95 13.24 -22.25
N GLN A 409 18.97 12.50 -21.80
CA GLN A 409 20.16 12.18 -22.59
C GLN A 409 19.81 11.26 -23.77
N THR A 410 18.92 10.28 -23.56
CA THR A 410 18.43 9.38 -24.61
C THR A 410 17.64 10.15 -25.67
N LEU A 411 16.76 11.06 -25.27
CA LEU A 411 15.99 11.92 -26.17
C LEU A 411 16.88 12.90 -26.92
N LYS A 412 17.91 13.46 -26.28
CA LYS A 412 18.94 14.28 -26.98
C LYS A 412 19.66 13.48 -28.06
N THR A 413 20.11 12.26 -27.72
CA THR A 413 20.81 11.40 -28.69
C THR A 413 19.88 10.97 -29.82
N ALA A 414 18.61 10.67 -29.51
CA ALA A 414 17.60 10.39 -30.54
C ALA A 414 17.34 11.59 -31.43
N LYS A 415 17.32 12.81 -30.89
CA LYS A 415 17.18 14.05 -31.66
C LYS A 415 18.37 14.31 -32.58
N GLU A 416 19.61 14.03 -32.13
CA GLU A 416 20.82 14.16 -32.93
C GLU A 416 20.89 13.16 -34.10
N THR A 417 20.26 11.99 -33.95
CA THR A 417 20.25 10.94 -34.98
C THR A 417 19.03 10.94 -35.88
N ALA A 418 17.96 11.61 -35.49
CA ALA A 418 16.75 11.74 -36.29
C ALA A 418 17.04 12.63 -37.54
N THR A 419 16.37 12.30 -38.64
CA THR A 419 16.48 13.06 -39.90
C THR A 419 15.12 13.64 -40.34
N ASP A 420 14.03 13.18 -39.72
CA ASP A 420 12.68 13.60 -40.06
C ASP A 420 12.17 14.69 -39.11
N PRO A 421 11.66 15.83 -39.63
CA PRO A 421 11.11 16.90 -38.78
C PRO A 421 9.90 16.49 -37.91
N GLY A 422 9.18 15.48 -38.33
CA GLY A 422 8.06 14.93 -37.54
C GLY A 422 8.54 14.23 -36.26
N VAL A 423 9.68 13.53 -36.35
CA VAL A 423 10.33 12.86 -35.21
C VAL A 423 10.85 13.87 -34.19
N TYR A 424 11.42 15.00 -34.66
CA TYR A 424 11.84 16.10 -33.77
C TYR A 424 10.69 16.61 -32.89
N LYS A 425 9.49 16.78 -33.48
CA LYS A 425 8.33 17.29 -32.75
C LYS A 425 7.88 16.31 -31.66
N VAL A 426 7.91 15.02 -31.92
CA VAL A 426 7.56 13.98 -30.93
C VAL A 426 8.56 14.00 -29.78
N ILE A 427 9.84 14.05 -30.10
CA ILE A 427 10.93 14.11 -29.10
C ILE A 427 10.80 15.39 -28.24
N ASP A 428 10.54 16.54 -28.86
CA ASP A 428 10.37 17.80 -28.13
C ASP A 428 9.13 17.78 -27.25
N TYR A 429 8.05 17.11 -27.68
CA TYR A 429 6.87 16.87 -26.87
C TYR A 429 7.19 16.02 -25.61
N GLU A 430 7.88 14.89 -25.78
CA GLU A 430 8.31 14.03 -24.67
C GLU A 430 9.27 14.76 -23.71
N ILE A 431 10.18 15.63 -24.22
CA ILE A 431 11.04 16.45 -23.38
C ILE A 431 10.24 17.42 -22.53
N LEU A 432 9.22 18.06 -23.08
CA LEU A 432 8.37 19.01 -22.35
C LEU A 432 7.51 18.29 -21.29
N GLU A 433 7.02 17.11 -21.62
CA GLU A 433 6.30 16.26 -20.66
C GLU A 433 7.20 15.83 -19.50
N LEU A 434 8.44 15.39 -19.78
CA LEU A 434 9.44 15.07 -18.75
C LEU A 434 9.77 16.25 -17.85
N LEU A 435 9.69 17.49 -18.36
CA LEU A 435 9.89 18.70 -17.59
C LEU A 435 8.64 19.13 -16.80
N GLY A 436 7.56 18.34 -16.84
CA GLY A 436 6.31 18.62 -16.11
C GLY A 436 5.58 19.87 -16.64
N LYS A 437 5.71 20.18 -17.92
CA LYS A 437 4.94 21.26 -18.55
C LYS A 437 3.56 20.73 -18.93
N GLU A 438 2.53 21.33 -18.34
CA GLU A 438 1.16 21.10 -18.75
C GLU A 438 0.97 21.48 -20.22
N GLU A 439 0.26 20.66 -20.99
CA GLU A 439 -0.01 20.85 -22.41
C GLU A 439 1.25 21.20 -23.24
N PRO A 440 2.22 20.27 -23.36
CA PRO A 440 3.49 20.52 -24.07
C PRO A 440 3.32 21.11 -25.48
N ALA A 441 2.22 20.76 -26.15
CA ALA A 441 1.92 21.29 -27.50
C ALA A 441 1.76 22.82 -27.54
N LYS A 442 1.45 23.47 -26.42
CA LYS A 442 1.38 24.93 -26.31
C LYS A 442 2.77 25.61 -26.26
N TYR A 443 3.80 24.86 -25.94
CA TYR A 443 5.17 25.39 -25.77
C TYR A 443 6.11 25.09 -26.97
N LEU A 444 5.70 24.20 -27.89
CA LEU A 444 6.45 23.89 -29.07
C LEU A 444 6.32 25.04 -30.08
N THR A 445 7.40 25.70 -30.39
CA THR A 445 7.45 26.77 -31.42
C THR A 445 8.26 26.33 -32.62
N ASN A 446 7.95 26.90 -33.77
CA ASN A 446 8.75 26.80 -34.98
C ASN A 446 9.99 27.74 -34.93
N THR A 447 10.77 27.81 -36.03
CA THR A 447 11.91 28.69 -36.16
C THR A 447 11.57 30.18 -36.07
N ASP A 448 10.30 30.54 -36.23
CA ASP A 448 9.82 31.92 -36.21
C ASP A 448 9.19 32.29 -34.82
N GLY A 449 9.43 31.49 -33.79
CA GLY A 449 8.87 31.72 -32.43
C GLY A 449 7.39 31.33 -32.26
N LEU A 450 6.74 30.89 -33.34
CA LEU A 450 5.33 30.51 -33.34
C LEU A 450 5.15 29.02 -33.01
N PRO A 451 3.99 28.61 -32.47
CA PRO A 451 3.74 27.20 -32.13
C PRO A 451 3.84 26.31 -33.37
N GLY A 452 4.40 25.10 -33.18
CA GLY A 452 4.62 24.15 -34.27
C GLY A 452 3.35 23.74 -35.04
N ALA A 453 2.17 23.95 -34.46
CA ALA A 453 0.85 23.76 -35.10
C ALA A 453 0.21 25.07 -35.59
N TYR A 454 0.99 26.14 -35.81
CA TYR A 454 0.50 27.36 -36.40
C TYR A 454 0.28 27.14 -37.91
N VAL A 455 -0.99 26.98 -38.30
CA VAL A 455 -1.39 26.61 -39.65
C VAL A 455 -2.56 27.47 -40.12
N PRO A 456 -2.81 27.58 -41.45
CA PRO A 456 -4.02 28.23 -41.95
C PRO A 456 -5.28 27.61 -41.35
N ALA A 457 -6.27 28.41 -40.99
CA ALA A 457 -7.47 27.97 -40.31
C ALA A 457 -8.39 27.06 -41.17
N ASP A 458 -8.15 27.01 -42.47
CA ASP A 458 -8.79 26.10 -43.43
C ASP A 458 -8.13 24.73 -43.58
N THR A 459 -7.04 24.49 -42.80
CA THR A 459 -6.31 23.20 -42.83
C THR A 459 -7.21 22.08 -42.26
N PRO A 460 -7.26 20.91 -42.92
CA PRO A 460 -8.01 19.76 -42.37
C PRO A 460 -7.54 19.40 -40.94
N GLY A 461 -8.51 19.32 -40.01
CA GLY A 461 -8.25 19.04 -38.58
C GLY A 461 -8.27 20.28 -37.69
N VAL A 462 -8.36 21.47 -38.23
CA VAL A 462 -8.63 22.69 -37.46
C VAL A 462 -10.15 22.78 -37.20
N PRO A 463 -10.58 23.10 -35.95
CA PRO A 463 -11.99 23.26 -35.64
C PRO A 463 -12.61 24.42 -36.44
N ALA A 464 -13.80 24.20 -36.98
CA ALA A 464 -14.45 25.18 -37.85
C ALA A 464 -14.80 26.47 -37.10
N GLY A 465 -14.33 27.59 -37.63
CA GLY A 465 -14.58 28.92 -37.08
C GLY A 465 -13.53 29.44 -36.10
N GLU A 466 -12.55 28.64 -35.75
CA GLU A 466 -11.43 29.06 -34.91
C GLU A 466 -10.28 29.65 -35.75
N ASN A 467 -9.88 30.88 -35.46
CA ASN A 467 -8.74 31.53 -36.11
C ASN A 467 -8.16 32.64 -35.21
N CYS A 468 -6.98 33.15 -35.53
CA CYS A 468 -6.35 34.20 -34.73
C CYS A 468 -7.20 35.46 -34.63
N ALA A 469 -7.97 35.83 -35.65
CA ALA A 469 -8.80 37.03 -35.62
C ALA A 469 -9.86 37.03 -34.51
N ASN A 470 -10.32 35.85 -34.08
CA ASN A 470 -11.29 35.70 -32.99
C ASN A 470 -10.69 35.08 -31.70
N CYS A 471 -9.35 35.03 -31.61
CA CYS A 471 -8.62 34.56 -30.45
C CYS A 471 -8.46 35.67 -29.40
N SER A 472 -8.56 35.37 -28.12
CA SER A 472 -8.38 36.30 -26.98
C SER A 472 -6.98 36.90 -26.91
N TYR A 473 -5.97 36.19 -27.42
CA TYR A 473 -4.58 36.63 -27.44
C TYR A 473 -4.20 37.50 -28.67
N TYR A 474 -5.10 37.67 -29.64
CA TYR A 474 -4.81 38.42 -30.87
C TYR A 474 -5.15 39.89 -30.70
N ASN A 475 -4.18 40.75 -31.01
CA ASN A 475 -4.36 42.18 -31.08
C ASN A 475 -4.49 42.61 -32.57
N PRO A 476 -5.63 43.18 -33.01
CA PRO A 476 -5.85 43.54 -34.39
C PRO A 476 -5.06 44.79 -34.85
N PHE A 477 -4.56 45.62 -33.93
CA PHE A 477 -3.84 46.86 -34.27
C PHE A 477 -2.41 46.60 -34.78
N ASP A 478 -1.71 45.64 -34.16
CA ASP A 478 -0.32 45.30 -34.52
C ASP A 478 -0.18 43.91 -35.12
N GLN A 479 -1.31 43.20 -35.24
CA GLN A 479 -1.35 41.78 -35.64
C GLN A 479 -0.49 40.87 -34.75
N GLY A 480 -0.31 41.27 -33.49
CA GLY A 480 0.47 40.55 -32.51
C GLY A 480 -0.34 39.50 -31.76
N CYS A 481 0.34 38.46 -31.30
CA CYS A 481 -0.18 37.47 -30.38
C CYS A 481 0.46 37.67 -29.00
N SER A 482 -0.31 38.11 -28.00
CA SER A 482 0.20 38.32 -26.64
C SER A 482 0.68 37.06 -25.94
N LYS A 483 0.26 35.88 -26.40
CA LYS A 483 0.73 34.60 -25.87
C LYS A 483 2.14 34.22 -26.38
N TRP A 484 2.45 34.54 -27.63
CA TRP A 484 3.69 34.11 -28.28
C TRP A 484 4.69 35.27 -28.47
N ASP A 485 4.23 36.50 -28.18
CA ASP A 485 4.99 37.75 -28.40
C ASP A 485 5.50 37.92 -29.83
N GLU A 486 4.70 37.45 -30.81
CA GLU A 486 5.06 37.40 -32.24
C GLU A 486 3.91 37.90 -33.10
N THR A 487 4.23 38.36 -34.30
CA THR A 487 3.23 38.76 -35.30
C THR A 487 2.56 37.54 -35.92
N VAL A 488 1.24 37.52 -35.95
CA VAL A 488 0.45 36.39 -36.45
C VAL A 488 -0.56 36.80 -37.51
N SER A 489 -0.87 35.90 -38.45
CA SER A 489 -1.89 36.14 -39.44
C SER A 489 -3.29 35.88 -38.89
N PRO A 490 -4.26 36.78 -39.10
CA PRO A 490 -5.63 36.62 -38.60
C PRO A 490 -6.39 35.39 -39.12
N VAL A 491 -5.96 34.85 -40.28
CA VAL A 491 -6.55 33.68 -40.95
C VAL A 491 -5.85 32.36 -40.59
N TYR A 492 -4.94 32.39 -39.63
CA TYR A 492 -4.23 31.22 -39.14
C TYR A 492 -4.82 30.79 -37.79
N TRP A 493 -4.49 29.58 -37.39
CA TRP A 493 -4.90 28.95 -36.13
C TRP A 493 -3.72 28.29 -35.44
N CYS A 494 -3.72 28.24 -34.13
CA CYS A 494 -2.82 27.39 -33.33
C CYS A 494 -3.56 26.68 -32.21
N ARG A 495 -2.97 25.61 -31.67
CA ARG A 495 -3.59 24.82 -30.60
C ARG A 495 -3.79 25.57 -29.27
N ALA A 496 -3.17 26.74 -29.13
CA ALA A 496 -3.38 27.60 -27.96
C ALA A 496 -4.50 28.63 -28.20
N TRP A 497 -5.35 28.43 -29.21
CA TRP A 497 -6.47 29.31 -29.50
C TRP A 497 -7.46 29.29 -28.34
N GLU A 498 -7.90 30.46 -27.93
CA GLU A 498 -8.96 30.68 -26.93
C GLU A 498 -9.93 31.71 -27.50
N GLY A 499 -11.23 31.39 -27.51
CA GLY A 499 -12.27 32.31 -27.98
C GLY A 499 -12.39 33.54 -27.09
N ARG A 500 -12.64 34.69 -27.69
CA ARG A 500 -12.94 35.93 -26.94
C ARG A 500 -14.26 35.79 -26.21
N ILE A 501 -14.32 36.25 -24.97
CA ILE A 501 -15.59 36.34 -24.20
C ILE A 501 -16.41 37.49 -24.79
N GLU A 502 -17.72 37.33 -24.92
CA GLU A 502 -18.62 38.27 -25.57
C GLU A 502 -18.54 39.72 -25.03
N GLU A 503 -18.20 39.90 -23.77
CA GLU A 503 -17.96 41.21 -23.15
C GLU A 503 -16.75 41.99 -23.70
N GLU A 504 -15.72 41.30 -24.18
CA GLU A 504 -14.54 41.93 -24.81
C GLU A 504 -14.83 42.43 -26.22
N ILE A 505 -15.79 41.83 -26.92
CA ILE A 505 -16.18 42.20 -28.29
C ILE A 505 -16.99 43.52 -28.27
N GLU A 506 -17.77 43.75 -27.23
CA GLU A 506 -18.62 44.96 -27.09
C GLU A 506 -17.76 46.21 -26.79
N ASN A 507 -16.73 46.06 -25.94
CA ASN A 507 -15.78 47.13 -25.59
C ASN A 507 -14.90 47.57 -26.79
N MET A 508 -14.58 46.66 -27.73
CA MET A 508 -13.82 47.05 -28.94
C MET A 508 -14.67 47.75 -30.03
N ARG A 509 -16.00 47.65 -29.94
CA ARG A 509 -16.93 48.37 -30.86
C ARG A 509 -17.23 49.79 -30.43
N GLU A 510 -17.01 50.14 -29.16
CA GLU A 510 -17.19 51.50 -28.63
C GLU A 510 -15.95 52.38 -28.84
N ASP A 511 -14.75 51.79 -29.06
CA ASP A 511 -13.50 52.54 -29.32
C ASP A 511 -13.14 52.76 -30.82
N THR A 512 -14.03 52.35 -31.75
CA THR A 512 -13.93 52.60 -33.19
C THR A 512 -15.03 53.51 -33.66
#